data_a3daf0bc440524ffc382316aae5aa8a4
#
_entry.id   a3daf0bc440524ffc382316aae5aa8a4
#
_cell.length_a   1.000
_cell.length_b   1.000
_cell.length_c   1.000
_cell.angle_alpha   90.00
_cell.angle_beta   90.00
_cell.angle_gamma   90.00
#
_symmetry.space_group_name_H-M   'P 1'
#
loop_
_entity.id
_entity.type
_entity.pdbx_description
1 polymer ?
#
loop_
_entity_poly.entity_id
_entity_poly.type
_entity_poly.pdbx_seq_one_letter_code
_entity_poly.pdbx_strand_id
1 'polypeptide(L)'
;MAGNAGASSVEPVVNPQLREARRRRLIRMTKEQIADRTGPVRQIRYRDEVVSPLALELECRKLLQRAQRAIATIVTSRVYAGDLRAAVAEPVLRWHEWEIAVALREITELLLDLVSDYASGRAGPMTTTVLLSQNRAISIARDATTARVQALESLAAQVAVADAARRDWETAHRMAANNDKYLDLVARTAADQHATAEITGLAEQAAAAAQALRETLQQATLAAEALALPDSR
;
A
#
# COMPACT_ATOMS: atom_id res chain seq x y z
N MET A 1 7.03 7.38 -30.44
CA MET A 1 5.88 6.53 -30.05
C MET A 1 6.07 6.16 -28.59
N ALA A 2 5.51 6.98 -27.70
CA ALA A 2 5.58 6.73 -26.25
C ALA A 2 4.44 5.79 -25.90
N GLY A 3 4.80 4.58 -25.48
CA GLY A 3 3.87 3.55 -25.03
C GLY A 3 3.07 4.04 -23.82
N ASN A 4 1.77 3.86 -23.90
CA ASN A 4 0.78 4.14 -22.86
C ASN A 4 1.03 3.19 -21.67
N ALA A 5 1.99 3.53 -20.81
CA ALA A 5 2.35 2.76 -19.62
C ALA A 5 1.25 2.95 -18.57
N GLY A 6 0.35 1.96 -18.49
CA GLY A 6 -0.24 1.55 -17.24
C GLY A 6 -1.21 2.50 -16.58
N ALA A 7 -2.40 2.67 -17.11
CA ALA A 7 -3.56 2.86 -16.26
C ALA A 7 -3.68 1.59 -15.39
N SER A 8 -3.07 1.60 -14.20
CA SER A 8 -3.26 0.52 -13.21
C SER A 8 -4.75 0.41 -12.93
N SER A 9 -5.40 -0.56 -13.53
CA SER A 9 -6.81 -0.82 -13.29
C SER A 9 -6.97 -1.22 -11.82
N VAL A 10 -7.89 -0.55 -11.13
CA VAL A 10 -8.24 -0.94 -9.76
C VAL A 10 -8.77 -2.36 -9.77
N GLU A 11 -8.21 -3.23 -8.95
CA GLU A 11 -8.61 -4.63 -8.89
C GLU A 11 -9.82 -4.85 -7.96
N PRO A 12 -10.65 -5.87 -8.23
CA PRO A 12 -11.70 -6.26 -7.30
C PRO A 12 -11.11 -6.78 -5.99
N VAL A 13 -11.67 -6.36 -4.87
CA VAL A 13 -11.26 -6.78 -3.53
C VAL A 13 -12.20 -7.87 -3.04
N VAL A 14 -11.62 -8.98 -2.56
CA VAL A 14 -12.37 -10.15 -2.11
C VAL A 14 -12.07 -10.41 -0.64
N ASN A 15 -13.11 -10.75 0.12
CA ASN A 15 -13.01 -11.07 1.54
C ASN A 15 -11.89 -12.10 1.80
N PRO A 16 -10.85 -11.75 2.58
CA PRO A 16 -9.70 -12.61 2.83
C PRO A 16 -10.02 -13.86 3.66
N GLN A 17 -11.14 -13.90 4.37
CA GLN A 17 -11.58 -15.06 5.15
C GLN A 17 -12.14 -16.20 4.27
N LEU A 18 -12.44 -15.94 3.00
CA LEU A 18 -12.93 -16.95 2.09
C LEU A 18 -11.82 -17.93 1.71
N ARG A 19 -12.21 -19.20 1.46
CA ARG A 19 -11.30 -20.24 0.92
C ARG A 19 -10.68 -19.76 -0.41
N GLU A 20 -9.41 -20.06 -0.62
CA GLU A 20 -8.63 -19.60 -1.77
C GLU A 20 -9.31 -19.92 -3.12
N ALA A 21 -9.88 -21.11 -3.29
CA ALA A 21 -10.60 -21.47 -4.51
C ALA A 21 -11.81 -20.56 -4.77
N ARG A 22 -12.52 -20.17 -3.70
CA ARG A 22 -13.65 -19.23 -3.78
C ARG A 22 -13.19 -17.83 -4.17
N ARG A 23 -12.11 -17.35 -3.56
CA ARG A 23 -11.50 -16.04 -3.85
C ARG A 23 -11.08 -15.94 -5.32
N ARG A 24 -10.33 -16.93 -5.83
CA ARG A 24 -9.91 -16.96 -7.25
C ARG A 24 -11.10 -16.96 -8.21
N ARG A 25 -12.16 -17.70 -7.89
CA ARG A 25 -13.38 -17.71 -8.70
C ARG A 25 -14.06 -16.35 -8.73
N LEU A 26 -14.21 -15.68 -7.58
CA LEU A 26 -14.83 -14.36 -7.48
C LEU A 26 -14.02 -13.30 -8.22
N ILE A 27 -12.70 -13.28 -8.07
CA ILE A 27 -11.81 -12.36 -8.80
C ILE A 27 -12.01 -12.52 -10.30
N ARG A 28 -11.99 -13.76 -10.81
CA ARG A 28 -12.16 -14.04 -12.24
C ARG A 28 -13.52 -13.54 -12.73
N MET A 29 -14.61 -13.94 -12.07
CA MET A 29 -15.96 -13.52 -12.44
C MET A 29 -16.12 -12.00 -12.43
N THR A 30 -15.55 -11.30 -11.45
CA THR A 30 -15.65 -9.84 -11.37
C THR A 30 -14.79 -9.17 -12.45
N LYS A 31 -13.60 -9.70 -12.75
CA LYS A 31 -12.77 -9.21 -13.87
C LYS A 31 -13.46 -9.40 -15.23
N GLU A 32 -14.12 -10.53 -15.46
CA GLU A 32 -14.93 -10.78 -16.65
C GLU A 32 -16.09 -9.77 -16.76
N GLN A 33 -16.81 -9.52 -15.65
CA GLN A 33 -17.87 -8.50 -15.61
C GLN A 33 -17.37 -7.07 -15.85
N ILE A 34 -16.17 -6.75 -15.37
CA ILE A 34 -15.52 -5.44 -15.62
C ILE A 34 -15.15 -5.31 -17.09
N ALA A 35 -14.68 -6.38 -17.73
CA ALA A 35 -14.33 -6.39 -19.15
C ALA A 35 -15.57 -6.31 -20.06
N ASP A 36 -16.65 -6.95 -19.65
CA ASP A 36 -17.92 -7.01 -20.40
C ASP A 36 -18.85 -5.86 -20.01
N ARG A 37 -18.49 -4.63 -20.35
CA ARG A 37 -19.18 -3.36 -19.99
C ARG A 37 -20.69 -3.30 -20.20
N THR A 38 -21.34 -4.37 -20.65
CA THR A 38 -22.72 -4.38 -21.16
C THR A 38 -23.78 -4.89 -20.17
N GLY A 39 -23.43 -5.45 -19.01
CA GLY A 39 -24.38 -6.03 -18.07
C GLY A 39 -24.60 -5.19 -16.81
N PRO A 40 -25.84 -5.15 -16.27
CA PRO A 40 -26.05 -4.60 -14.93
C PRO A 40 -25.19 -5.39 -13.95
N VAL A 41 -24.37 -4.67 -13.17
CA VAL A 41 -23.48 -5.28 -12.18
C VAL A 41 -24.35 -6.08 -11.19
N ARG A 42 -24.39 -7.40 -11.35
CA ARG A 42 -25.10 -8.33 -10.43
C ARG A 42 -24.37 -8.40 -9.09
N GLN A 43 -24.17 -7.25 -8.43
CA GLN A 43 -23.45 -7.14 -7.15
C GLN A 43 -24.20 -7.74 -5.97
N ILE A 44 -25.52 -7.81 -6.03
CA ILE A 44 -26.39 -8.14 -4.89
C ILE A 44 -26.09 -9.55 -4.34
N ARG A 45 -25.65 -10.49 -5.19
CA ARG A 45 -25.49 -11.89 -4.77
C ARG A 45 -24.22 -12.19 -3.99
N TYR A 46 -23.18 -11.32 -4.09
CA TYR A 46 -21.87 -11.53 -3.48
C TYR A 46 -21.36 -10.29 -2.73
N ARG A 47 -22.30 -9.44 -2.26
CA ARG A 47 -21.99 -8.16 -1.61
C ARG A 47 -21.01 -8.31 -0.44
N ASP A 48 -21.16 -9.38 0.36
CA ASP A 48 -20.33 -9.62 1.54
C ASP A 48 -19.05 -10.41 1.21
N GLU A 49 -18.83 -10.76 -0.04
CA GLU A 49 -17.70 -11.55 -0.49
C GLU A 49 -16.76 -10.78 -1.41
N VAL A 50 -17.26 -9.76 -2.15
CA VAL A 50 -16.46 -9.01 -3.12
C VAL A 50 -16.92 -7.57 -3.23
N VAL A 51 -15.96 -6.65 -3.37
CA VAL A 51 -16.19 -5.24 -3.72
C VAL A 51 -15.64 -5.01 -5.13
N SER A 52 -16.53 -4.62 -6.05
CA SER A 52 -16.14 -4.24 -7.41
C SER A 52 -15.79 -2.75 -7.45
N PRO A 53 -14.63 -2.37 -8.01
CA PRO A 53 -14.26 -0.96 -8.17
C PRO A 53 -15.25 -0.14 -9.01
N LEU A 54 -15.94 -0.79 -9.95
CA LEU A 54 -16.94 -0.11 -10.80
C LEU A 54 -18.18 0.34 -10.03
N ALA A 55 -18.44 -0.26 -8.88
CA ALA A 55 -19.55 0.11 -8.03
C ALA A 55 -19.25 1.29 -7.12
N LEU A 56 -17.98 1.68 -7.03
CA LEU A 56 -17.56 2.78 -6.20
C LEU A 56 -17.70 4.12 -6.94
N GLU A 57 -18.08 5.14 -6.19
CA GLU A 57 -17.98 6.53 -6.62
C GLU A 57 -16.52 6.86 -6.99
N LEU A 58 -16.30 7.82 -7.88
CA LEU A 58 -15.00 8.10 -8.47
C LEU A 58 -13.89 8.36 -7.43
N GLU A 59 -14.18 9.18 -6.41
CA GLU A 59 -13.17 9.50 -5.37
C GLU A 59 -12.92 8.30 -4.45
N CYS A 60 -13.95 7.52 -4.14
CA CYS A 60 -13.82 6.26 -3.41
C CYS A 60 -12.98 5.25 -4.19
N ARG A 61 -13.13 5.17 -5.50
CA ARG A 61 -12.32 4.33 -6.38
C ARG A 61 -10.84 4.76 -6.39
N LYS A 62 -10.58 6.07 -6.43
CA LYS A 62 -9.20 6.61 -6.33
C LYS A 62 -8.56 6.26 -5.00
N LEU A 63 -9.29 6.36 -3.89
CA LEU A 63 -8.79 5.97 -2.56
C LEU A 63 -8.46 4.48 -2.51
N LEU A 64 -9.33 3.61 -3.04
CA LEU A 64 -9.03 2.18 -3.12
C LEU A 64 -7.79 1.90 -3.95
N GLN A 65 -7.62 2.57 -5.09
CA GLN A 65 -6.44 2.44 -5.93
C GLN A 65 -5.15 2.85 -5.19
N ARG A 66 -5.20 3.90 -4.38
CA ARG A 66 -4.07 4.34 -3.56
C ARG A 66 -3.71 3.27 -2.52
N ALA A 67 -4.70 2.73 -1.81
CA ALA A 67 -4.49 1.64 -0.86
C ALA A 67 -3.86 0.42 -1.52
N GLN A 68 -4.38 -0.01 -2.67
CA GLN A 68 -3.84 -1.15 -3.43
C GLN A 68 -2.39 -0.93 -3.88
N ARG A 69 -2.05 0.27 -4.34
CA ARG A 69 -0.67 0.62 -4.71
C ARG A 69 0.26 0.57 -3.50
N ALA A 70 -0.16 1.11 -2.36
CA ALA A 70 0.63 1.08 -1.14
C ALA A 70 0.91 -0.36 -0.70
N ILE A 71 -0.12 -1.21 -0.64
CA ILE A 71 0.02 -2.63 -0.29
C ILE A 71 0.91 -3.36 -1.28
N ALA A 72 0.75 -3.14 -2.59
CA ALA A 72 1.60 -3.73 -3.61
C ALA A 72 3.07 -3.34 -3.41
N THR A 73 3.36 -2.07 -3.13
CA THR A 73 4.72 -1.58 -2.82
C THR A 73 5.31 -2.31 -1.62
N ILE A 74 4.55 -2.49 -0.54
CA ILE A 74 4.99 -3.19 0.66
C ILE A 74 5.32 -4.66 0.32
N VAL A 75 4.36 -5.39 -0.25
CA VAL A 75 4.45 -6.85 -0.47
C VAL A 75 5.54 -7.22 -1.48
N THR A 76 5.83 -6.35 -2.45
CA THR A 76 6.86 -6.60 -3.47
C THR A 76 8.26 -6.20 -3.02
N SER A 77 8.41 -5.56 -1.86
CA SER A 77 9.71 -5.14 -1.36
C SER A 77 10.56 -6.31 -0.86
N ARG A 78 11.89 -6.20 -0.99
CA ARG A 78 12.83 -7.20 -0.46
C ARG A 78 12.89 -7.17 1.06
N VAL A 79 12.76 -5.98 1.65
CA VAL A 79 12.73 -5.78 3.10
C VAL A 79 11.51 -6.49 3.70
N TYR A 80 10.35 -6.39 3.04
CA TYR A 80 9.17 -7.14 3.46
C TYR A 80 9.40 -8.65 3.41
N ALA A 81 9.96 -9.16 2.32
CA ALA A 81 10.19 -10.60 2.15
C ALA A 81 11.17 -11.18 3.20
N GLY A 82 12.15 -10.39 3.66
CA GLY A 82 13.15 -10.81 4.65
C GLY A 82 12.73 -10.52 6.09
N ASP A 83 12.49 -9.25 6.38
CA ASP A 83 12.51 -8.75 7.76
C ASP A 83 11.10 -8.40 8.29
N LEU A 84 10.24 -7.81 7.45
CA LEU A 84 8.93 -7.31 7.88
C LEU A 84 7.80 -8.36 7.85
N ARG A 85 7.97 -9.46 7.12
CA ARG A 85 6.93 -10.47 6.96
C ARG A 85 6.53 -11.16 8.26
N ALA A 86 7.43 -11.19 9.24
CA ALA A 86 7.15 -11.72 10.58
C ALA A 86 6.34 -10.73 11.42
N ALA A 87 6.57 -9.41 11.26
CA ALA A 87 5.87 -8.37 12.00
C ALA A 87 4.50 -8.03 11.38
N VAL A 88 4.41 -7.98 10.04
CA VAL A 88 3.16 -7.73 9.31
C VAL A 88 2.91 -8.85 8.32
N ALA A 89 2.08 -9.79 8.71
CA ALA A 89 1.71 -10.89 7.82
C ALA A 89 0.87 -10.37 6.63
N GLU A 90 1.08 -10.93 5.43
CA GLU A 90 0.29 -10.59 4.24
C GLU A 90 -1.23 -10.66 4.47
N PRO A 91 -1.79 -11.63 5.22
CA PRO A 91 -3.21 -11.64 5.55
C PRO A 91 -3.72 -10.39 6.26
N VAL A 92 -2.88 -9.72 7.09
CA VAL A 92 -3.24 -8.47 7.78
C VAL A 92 -3.38 -7.33 6.78
N LEU A 93 -2.45 -7.20 5.84
CA LEU A 93 -2.54 -6.19 4.77
C LEU A 93 -3.76 -6.41 3.88
N ARG A 94 -4.06 -7.67 3.55
CA ARG A 94 -5.27 -8.05 2.80
C ARG A 94 -6.55 -7.75 3.57
N TRP A 95 -6.51 -7.90 4.88
CA TRP A 95 -7.64 -7.55 5.74
C TRP A 95 -7.88 -6.03 5.74
N HIS A 96 -6.85 -5.22 5.87
CA HIS A 96 -6.97 -3.76 5.77
C HIS A 96 -7.49 -3.31 4.39
N GLU A 97 -7.02 -3.93 3.30
CA GLU A 97 -7.55 -3.68 1.95
C GLU A 97 -9.05 -3.95 1.88
N TRP A 98 -9.49 -5.08 2.44
CA TRP A 98 -10.88 -5.48 2.47
C TRP A 98 -11.74 -4.50 3.28
N GLU A 99 -11.33 -4.13 4.48
CA GLU A 99 -12.06 -3.18 5.32
C GLU A 99 -12.17 -1.79 4.68
N ILE A 100 -11.10 -1.31 4.03
CA ILE A 100 -11.13 -0.06 3.26
C ILE A 100 -12.14 -0.19 2.11
N ALA A 101 -12.11 -1.28 1.36
CA ALA A 101 -13.02 -1.48 0.23
C ALA A 101 -14.49 -1.53 0.68
N VAL A 102 -14.78 -2.21 1.79
CA VAL A 102 -16.12 -2.28 2.38
C VAL A 102 -16.59 -0.88 2.81
N ALA A 103 -15.77 -0.14 3.55
CA ALA A 103 -16.10 1.22 3.99
C ALA A 103 -16.36 2.17 2.80
N LEU A 104 -15.55 2.09 1.75
CA LEU A 104 -15.73 2.89 0.54
C LEU A 104 -17.01 2.53 -0.23
N ARG A 105 -17.38 1.25 -0.22
CA ARG A 105 -18.68 0.82 -0.78
C ARG A 105 -19.84 1.40 0.01
N GLU A 106 -19.81 1.28 1.34
CA GLU A 106 -20.86 1.83 2.20
C GLU A 106 -21.00 3.35 2.06
N ILE A 107 -19.86 4.07 2.00
CA ILE A 107 -19.85 5.51 1.72
C ILE A 107 -20.51 5.81 0.37
N THR A 108 -20.21 5.02 -0.66
CA THR A 108 -20.78 5.20 -2.01
C THR A 108 -22.29 4.98 -2.00
N GLU A 109 -22.76 3.92 -1.35
CA GLU A 109 -24.18 3.60 -1.24
C GLU A 109 -24.94 4.72 -0.52
N LEU A 110 -24.44 5.17 0.65
CA LEU A 110 -25.04 6.26 1.40
C LEU A 110 -25.04 7.59 0.64
N LEU A 111 -24.02 7.87 -0.17
CA LEU A 111 -24.00 9.05 -1.05
C LEU A 111 -25.08 8.98 -2.13
N LEU A 112 -25.29 7.80 -2.73
CA LEU A 112 -26.32 7.61 -3.74
C LEU A 112 -27.72 7.76 -3.13
N ASP A 113 -27.95 7.22 -1.94
CA ASP A 113 -29.21 7.37 -1.20
C ASP A 113 -29.45 8.86 -0.87
N LEU A 114 -28.44 9.57 -0.36
CA LEU A 114 -28.52 11.01 -0.06
C LEU A 114 -28.87 11.84 -1.30
N VAL A 115 -28.25 11.54 -2.44
CA VAL A 115 -28.54 12.22 -3.72
C VAL A 115 -29.97 11.92 -4.18
N SER A 116 -30.44 10.69 -4.04
CA SER A 116 -31.80 10.28 -4.37
C SER A 116 -32.84 11.00 -3.51
N ASP A 117 -32.58 11.08 -2.19
CA ASP A 117 -33.44 11.76 -1.25
C ASP A 117 -33.52 13.27 -1.54
N TYR A 118 -32.38 13.89 -1.85
CA TYR A 118 -32.34 15.30 -2.23
C TYR A 118 -33.08 15.57 -3.55
N ALA A 119 -32.93 14.70 -4.55
CA ALA A 119 -33.58 14.81 -5.85
C ALA A 119 -35.10 14.62 -5.79
N SER A 120 -35.64 13.96 -4.73
CA SER A 120 -37.06 13.77 -4.55
C SER A 120 -37.84 15.07 -4.30
N GLY A 121 -37.17 16.18 -4.05
CA GLY A 121 -37.74 17.54 -4.00
C GLY A 121 -38.69 17.82 -2.82
N ARG A 122 -38.77 16.92 -1.83
CA ARG A 122 -39.67 17.05 -0.66
C ARG A 122 -38.96 17.61 0.58
N ALA A 123 -37.96 18.45 0.40
CA ALA A 123 -37.13 18.98 1.49
C ALA A 123 -37.83 20.12 2.22
N GLY A 124 -38.46 19.82 3.34
CA GLY A 124 -38.86 20.80 4.36
C GLY A 124 -37.68 21.08 5.33
N PRO A 125 -37.83 22.05 6.25
CA PRO A 125 -36.77 22.40 7.20
C PRO A 125 -36.21 21.23 8.02
N MET A 126 -37.08 20.33 8.48
CA MET A 126 -36.67 19.13 9.22
C MET A 126 -35.86 18.16 8.34
N THR A 127 -36.32 17.95 7.10
CA THR A 127 -35.60 17.09 6.13
C THR A 127 -34.22 17.64 5.84
N THR A 128 -34.08 18.95 5.68
CA THR A 128 -32.78 19.63 5.47
C THR A 128 -31.82 19.37 6.64
N THR A 129 -32.28 19.44 7.87
CA THR A 129 -31.46 19.17 9.06
C THR A 129 -30.96 17.72 9.07
N VAL A 130 -31.82 16.76 8.74
CA VAL A 130 -31.44 15.35 8.64
C VAL A 130 -30.42 15.12 7.54
N LEU A 131 -30.62 15.67 6.34
CA LEU A 131 -29.69 15.56 5.21
C LEU A 131 -28.31 16.14 5.56
N LEU A 132 -28.26 17.27 6.27
CA LEU A 132 -26.99 17.84 6.72
C LEU A 132 -26.26 16.94 7.73
N SER A 133 -26.98 16.32 8.66
CA SER A 133 -26.39 15.38 9.61
C SER A 133 -25.87 14.11 8.93
N GLN A 134 -26.61 13.57 7.97
CA GLN A 134 -26.18 12.42 7.15
C GLN A 134 -24.94 12.74 6.33
N ASN A 135 -24.93 13.89 5.64
CA ASN A 135 -23.75 14.32 4.88
C ASN A 135 -22.51 14.49 5.77
N ARG A 136 -22.68 15.04 6.98
CA ARG A 136 -21.60 15.13 7.96
C ARG A 136 -21.07 13.76 8.39
N ALA A 137 -21.95 12.80 8.64
CA ALA A 137 -21.55 11.43 8.99
C ALA A 137 -20.76 10.76 7.86
N ILE A 138 -21.19 10.93 6.60
CA ILE A 138 -20.48 10.44 5.41
C ILE A 138 -19.09 11.10 5.30
N SER A 139 -19.00 12.41 5.54
CA SER A 139 -17.69 13.13 5.53
C SER A 139 -16.75 12.54 6.58
N ILE A 140 -17.21 12.36 7.82
CA ILE A 140 -16.41 11.76 8.90
C ILE A 140 -15.91 10.36 8.51
N ALA A 141 -16.78 9.51 7.97
CA ALA A 141 -16.41 8.16 7.52
C ALA A 141 -15.36 8.20 6.39
N ARG A 142 -15.52 9.13 5.44
CA ARG A 142 -14.56 9.35 4.34
C ARG A 142 -13.20 9.82 4.88
N ASP A 143 -13.19 10.75 5.81
CA ASP A 143 -11.95 11.28 6.42
C ASP A 143 -11.22 10.18 7.20
N ALA A 144 -11.94 9.36 7.98
CA ALA A 144 -11.36 8.22 8.69
C ALA A 144 -10.77 7.18 7.72
N THR A 145 -11.48 6.86 6.64
CA THR A 145 -10.98 5.94 5.61
C THR A 145 -9.77 6.52 4.88
N THR A 146 -9.77 7.82 4.60
CA THR A 146 -8.63 8.53 3.98
C THR A 146 -7.40 8.49 4.89
N ALA A 147 -7.56 8.73 6.19
CA ALA A 147 -6.46 8.63 7.16
C ALA A 147 -5.86 7.22 7.19
N ARG A 148 -6.69 6.18 7.09
CA ARG A 148 -6.24 4.78 7.01
C ARG A 148 -5.44 4.50 5.74
N VAL A 149 -5.87 5.02 4.60
CA VAL A 149 -5.11 4.92 3.33
C VAL A 149 -3.78 5.65 3.45
N GLN A 150 -3.75 6.85 4.03
CA GLN A 150 -2.53 7.61 4.27
C GLN A 150 -1.54 6.87 5.17
N ALA A 151 -2.02 6.16 6.20
CA ALA A 151 -1.16 5.33 7.05
C ALA A 151 -0.49 4.19 6.24
N LEU A 152 -1.23 3.52 5.35
CA LEU A 152 -0.66 2.52 4.44
C LEU A 152 0.36 3.12 3.47
N GLU A 153 0.10 4.31 2.92
CA GLU A 153 1.04 5.02 2.05
C GLU A 153 2.32 5.43 2.80
N SER A 154 2.19 5.88 4.04
CA SER A 154 3.33 6.19 4.89
C SER A 154 4.20 4.94 5.14
N LEU A 155 3.59 3.81 5.48
CA LEU A 155 4.30 2.54 5.63
C LEU A 155 4.98 2.13 4.31
N ALA A 156 4.29 2.24 3.17
CA ALA A 156 4.86 1.92 1.87
C ALA A 156 6.08 2.80 1.54
N ALA A 157 6.03 4.09 1.88
CA ALA A 157 7.15 5.01 1.69
C ALA A 157 8.35 4.62 2.56
N GLN A 158 8.14 4.27 3.83
CA GLN A 158 9.20 3.81 4.72
C GLN A 158 9.84 2.51 4.22
N VAL A 159 9.03 1.56 3.77
CA VAL A 159 9.51 0.31 3.17
C VAL A 159 10.34 0.56 1.91
N ALA A 160 9.92 1.51 1.06
CA ALA A 160 10.68 1.86 -0.15
C ALA A 160 12.04 2.49 0.18
N VAL A 161 12.11 3.34 1.22
CA VAL A 161 13.38 3.91 1.72
C VAL A 161 14.28 2.81 2.28
N ALA A 162 13.74 1.89 3.07
CA ALA A 162 14.49 0.75 3.59
C ALA A 162 15.03 -0.16 2.48
N ASP A 163 14.25 -0.40 1.42
CA ASP A 163 14.69 -1.15 0.24
C ASP A 163 15.83 -0.45 -0.52
N ALA A 164 15.77 0.86 -0.63
CA ALA A 164 16.86 1.65 -1.22
C ALA A 164 18.14 1.54 -0.38
N ALA A 165 18.05 1.76 0.93
CA ALA A 165 19.16 1.65 1.84
C ALA A 165 19.79 0.24 1.83
N ARG A 166 18.98 -0.81 1.74
CA ARG A 166 19.47 -2.19 1.62
C ARG A 166 20.25 -2.41 0.32
N ARG A 167 19.76 -1.91 -0.80
CA ARG A 167 20.47 -1.99 -2.09
C ARG A 167 21.82 -1.27 -2.05
N ASP A 168 21.85 -0.08 -1.44
CA ASP A 168 23.08 0.69 -1.28
C ASP A 168 24.08 -0.06 -0.40
N TRP A 169 23.61 -0.62 0.72
CA TRP A 169 24.44 -1.45 1.58
C TRP A 169 25.00 -2.69 0.86
N GLU A 170 24.15 -3.44 0.12
CA GLU A 170 24.59 -4.61 -0.66
C GLU A 170 25.64 -4.22 -1.72
N THR A 171 25.50 -3.03 -2.30
CA THR A 171 26.45 -2.51 -3.29
C THR A 171 27.77 -2.12 -2.61
N ALA A 172 27.70 -1.36 -1.51
CA ALA A 172 28.87 -0.96 -0.73
C ALA A 172 29.62 -2.19 -0.19
N HIS A 173 28.90 -3.20 0.31
CA HIS A 173 29.49 -4.44 0.80
C HIS A 173 30.23 -5.21 -0.31
N ARG A 174 29.64 -5.31 -1.51
CA ARG A 174 30.31 -5.90 -2.68
C ARG A 174 31.56 -5.12 -3.10
N MET A 175 31.51 -3.79 -3.02
CA MET A 175 32.67 -2.94 -3.32
C MET A 175 33.78 -3.15 -2.27
N ALA A 176 33.38 -3.17 -0.99
CA ALA A 176 34.29 -3.41 0.13
C ALA A 176 34.98 -4.77 0.04
N ALA A 177 34.27 -5.82 -0.40
CA ALA A 177 34.87 -7.14 -0.62
C ALA A 177 35.97 -7.18 -1.68
N ASN A 178 36.08 -6.15 -2.52
CA ASN A 178 37.17 -6.00 -3.48
C ASN A 178 38.35 -5.14 -2.95
N ASN A 179 38.21 -4.56 -1.73
CA ASN A 179 39.22 -3.67 -1.18
C ASN A 179 40.62 -4.35 -1.07
N ASP A 180 40.65 -5.65 -0.79
CA ASP A 180 41.93 -6.40 -0.73
C ASP A 180 42.69 -6.31 -2.04
N LYS A 181 42.00 -6.31 -3.19
CA LYS A 181 42.63 -6.14 -4.51
C LYS A 181 43.21 -4.74 -4.69
N TYR A 182 42.55 -3.73 -4.14
CA TYR A 182 43.05 -2.35 -4.19
C TYR A 182 44.18 -2.14 -3.20
N LEU A 183 44.13 -2.75 -2.01
CA LEU A 183 45.25 -2.76 -1.05
C LEU A 183 46.47 -3.47 -1.60
N ASP A 184 46.31 -4.62 -2.28
CA ASP A 184 47.38 -5.31 -2.99
C ASP A 184 47.98 -4.45 -4.10
N LEU A 185 47.16 -3.72 -4.85
CA LEU A 185 47.62 -2.79 -5.86
C LEU A 185 48.45 -1.65 -5.23
N VAL A 186 47.91 -1.04 -4.16
CA VAL A 186 48.60 0.01 -3.40
C VAL A 186 49.91 -0.50 -2.81
N ALA A 187 49.92 -1.70 -2.22
CA ALA A 187 51.12 -2.33 -1.68
C ALA A 187 52.18 -2.58 -2.77
N ARG A 188 51.77 -2.93 -3.98
CA ARG A 188 52.66 -3.13 -5.13
C ARG A 188 53.18 -1.81 -5.72
N THR A 189 52.41 -0.75 -5.65
CA THR A 189 52.74 0.58 -6.21
C THR A 189 53.41 1.52 -5.20
N ALA A 190 53.59 1.10 -3.96
CA ALA A 190 54.39 1.59 -2.82
C ALA A 190 54.66 3.11 -2.66
N ALA A 191 53.88 4.00 -3.27
CA ALA A 191 54.23 5.43 -3.21
C ALA A 191 53.08 6.39 -2.86
N ASP A 192 51.85 5.90 -2.63
CA ASP A 192 50.75 6.85 -2.49
C ASP A 192 49.99 6.74 -1.15
N GLN A 193 50.47 7.53 -0.16
CA GLN A 193 49.77 7.71 1.13
C GLN A 193 48.36 8.29 0.96
N HIS A 194 48.08 8.96 -0.16
CA HIS A 194 46.75 9.50 -0.45
C HIS A 194 45.71 8.41 -0.75
N ALA A 195 46.08 7.35 -1.46
CA ALA A 195 45.15 6.26 -1.80
C ALA A 195 44.68 5.49 -0.56
N THR A 196 45.50 5.35 0.45
CA THR A 196 45.13 4.69 1.71
C THR A 196 44.04 5.47 2.47
N ALA A 197 44.10 6.80 2.47
CA ALA A 197 43.11 7.67 3.12
C ALA A 197 41.75 7.58 2.41
N GLU A 198 41.77 7.51 1.08
CA GLU A 198 40.52 7.40 0.29
C GLU A 198 39.79 6.07 0.51
N ILE A 199 40.54 4.95 0.55
CA ILE A 199 40.00 3.62 0.84
C ILE A 199 39.44 3.54 2.26
N THR A 200 40.11 4.17 3.23
CA THR A 200 39.63 4.25 4.60
C THR A 200 38.31 5.04 4.67
N GLY A 201 38.19 6.16 3.95
CA GLY A 201 36.97 6.93 3.84
C GLY A 201 35.79 6.15 3.22
N LEU A 202 36.05 5.30 2.22
CA LEU A 202 35.05 4.41 1.64
C LEU A 202 34.54 3.36 2.64
N ALA A 203 35.45 2.80 3.46
CA ALA A 203 35.08 1.85 4.52
C ALA A 203 34.22 2.50 5.61
N GLU A 204 34.50 3.74 6.00
CA GLU A 204 33.72 4.51 6.95
C GLU A 204 32.32 4.86 6.37
N GLN A 205 32.23 5.23 5.09
CA GLN A 205 30.96 5.46 4.41
C GLN A 205 30.11 4.18 4.33
N ALA A 206 30.71 3.03 4.06
CA ALA A 206 30.00 1.75 4.05
C ALA A 206 29.46 1.38 5.45
N ALA A 207 30.21 1.66 6.51
CA ALA A 207 29.76 1.46 7.87
C ALA A 207 28.57 2.40 8.24
N ALA A 208 28.63 3.67 7.84
CA ALA A 208 27.54 4.62 8.04
C ALA A 208 26.26 4.22 7.29
N ALA A 209 26.39 3.75 6.05
CA ALA A 209 25.25 3.24 5.26
C ALA A 209 24.60 2.02 5.93
N ALA A 210 25.39 1.10 6.49
CA ALA A 210 24.90 -0.05 7.22
C ALA A 210 24.17 0.34 8.52
N GLN A 211 24.58 1.43 9.15
CA GLN A 211 23.90 1.98 10.32
C GLN A 211 22.54 2.59 9.93
N ALA A 212 22.53 3.44 8.90
CA ALA A 212 21.30 4.06 8.39
C ALA A 212 20.26 3.01 7.96
N LEU A 213 20.69 1.91 7.35
CA LEU A 213 19.82 0.79 7.01
C LEU A 213 19.16 0.19 8.26
N ARG A 214 19.93 -0.07 9.31
CA ARG A 214 19.40 -0.64 10.57
C ARG A 214 18.35 0.28 11.20
N GLU A 215 18.61 1.58 11.24
CA GLU A 215 17.67 2.58 11.80
C GLU A 215 16.39 2.64 10.96
N THR A 216 16.50 2.61 9.64
CA THR A 216 15.34 2.62 8.74
C THR A 216 14.48 1.36 8.88
N LEU A 217 15.11 0.19 9.01
CA LEU A 217 14.43 -1.07 9.26
C LEU A 217 13.68 -1.07 10.60
N GLN A 218 14.30 -0.53 11.67
CA GLN A 218 13.65 -0.39 12.97
C GLN A 218 12.40 0.51 12.88
N GLN A 219 12.50 1.66 12.21
CA GLN A 219 11.37 2.56 12.01
C GLN A 219 10.23 1.89 11.22
N ALA A 220 10.56 1.18 10.14
CA ALA A 220 9.58 0.44 9.36
C ALA A 220 8.89 -0.66 10.18
N THR A 221 9.63 -1.37 11.02
CA THR A 221 9.08 -2.40 11.91
C THR A 221 8.12 -1.80 12.94
N LEU A 222 8.50 -0.70 13.61
CA LEU A 222 7.63 0.00 14.56
C LEU A 222 6.35 0.53 13.91
N ALA A 223 6.45 1.09 12.69
CA ALA A 223 5.29 1.55 11.94
C ALA A 223 4.37 0.39 11.53
N ALA A 224 4.94 -0.76 11.22
CA ALA A 224 4.20 -1.98 10.88
C ALA A 224 3.47 -2.57 12.10
N GLU A 225 4.12 -2.60 13.26
CA GLU A 225 3.51 -3.03 14.53
C GLU A 225 2.32 -2.13 14.93
N ALA A 226 2.42 -0.82 14.68
CA ALA A 226 1.33 0.13 14.93
C ALA A 226 0.09 -0.12 14.04
N LEU A 227 0.24 -0.79 12.91
CA LEU A 227 -0.86 -1.19 12.00
C LEU A 227 -1.38 -2.61 12.28
N ALA A 228 -0.72 -3.39 13.14
CA ALA A 228 -1.22 -4.69 13.54
C ALA A 228 -2.56 -4.53 14.26
N LEU A 229 -3.55 -5.36 13.89
CA LEU A 229 -4.86 -5.37 14.55
C LEU A 229 -4.65 -5.75 16.02
N PRO A 230 -5.28 -5.04 16.98
CA PRO A 230 -5.33 -5.52 18.36
C PRO A 230 -6.00 -6.89 18.35
N ASP A 231 -5.40 -7.84 19.07
CA ASP A 231 -5.97 -9.17 19.27
C ASP A 231 -7.45 -9.06 19.63
N SER A 232 -8.31 -9.60 18.78
CA SER A 232 -9.73 -9.72 19.05
C SER A 232 -9.90 -10.70 20.22
N ARG A 233 -10.11 -10.15 21.40
CA ARG A 233 -10.62 -10.90 22.56
C ARG A 233 -12.09 -11.22 22.36
#